data_5b5e4eaac43d8ab00ef38f1b5ac88222
#
_entry.id   5b5e4eaac43d8ab00ef38f1b5ac88222
#
_cell.length_a   1.000
_cell.length_b   1.000
_cell.length_c   1.000
_cell.angle_alpha   90.00
_cell.angle_beta   90.00
_cell.angle_gamma   90.00
#
_symmetry.space_group_name_H-M   'P 1'
#
loop_
_entity.id
_entity.type
_entity.pdbx_description
1 polymer ?
#
loop_
_entity_poly.entity_id
_entity_poly.type
_entity_poly.pdbx_seq_one_letter_code
_entity_poly.pdbx_strand_id
1 'polypeptide(L)'
;MDQKLAVLFMPDDMTLTKEKTPLMLRPILFCPILTWMIDELMGQGVERFFIVSDVRAHDVMRPYISEKADVTYVDGAKHGEELLKLLKGEKGSVLIVNGAVLPVGVFSGGAVYSADAKECCKVLKEHGAFAAFPAGAEIAKGFLPVGDEEELRSAQDMCRRKIADKHFAAGVSIMDPNNTYIDPRVTIGSGTVI
;
A
#
# COMPACT_ATOMS: atom_id res chain seq x y z
N MET A 1 7.37 -5.51 14.21
CA MET A 1 8.42 -4.68 13.57
C MET A 1 7.99 -3.23 13.77
N ASP A 2 8.86 -2.40 14.31
CA ASP A 2 8.50 -0.99 14.61
C ASP A 2 8.78 -0.12 13.37
N GLN A 3 8.08 -0.42 12.29
CA GLN A 3 8.23 0.29 11.01
C GLN A 3 7.27 1.47 10.99
N LYS A 4 7.80 2.64 11.35
CA LYS A 4 7.01 3.88 11.40
C LYS A 4 6.99 4.68 10.10
N LEU A 5 7.78 4.28 9.11
CA LEU A 5 7.94 4.97 7.83
C LEU A 5 7.82 3.99 6.66
N ALA A 6 7.01 4.36 5.66
CA ALA A 6 6.94 3.67 4.38
C ALA A 6 7.26 4.61 3.22
N VAL A 7 7.99 4.09 2.23
CA VAL A 7 8.19 4.72 0.92
C VAL A 7 7.38 3.94 -0.10
N LEU A 8 6.43 4.60 -0.73
CA LEU A 8 5.49 4.01 -1.67
C LEU A 8 5.83 4.50 -3.09
N PHE A 9 6.32 3.61 -3.95
CA PHE A 9 6.54 3.92 -5.36
C PHE A 9 5.25 3.63 -6.14
N MET A 10 4.63 4.70 -6.66
CA MET A 10 3.42 4.56 -7.46
C MET A 10 3.73 4.10 -8.87
N PRO A 11 2.83 3.32 -9.51
CA PRO A 11 2.94 2.99 -10.92
C PRO A 11 2.95 4.25 -11.82
N ASP A 12 3.58 4.16 -12.98
CA ASP A 12 3.67 5.27 -13.94
C ASP A 12 2.31 5.67 -14.54
N ASP A 13 1.29 4.81 -14.40
CA ASP A 13 -0.03 5.02 -14.98
C ASP A 13 -0.97 5.91 -14.14
N MET A 14 -0.45 6.64 -13.14
CA MET A 14 -1.22 7.48 -12.22
C MET A 14 -1.88 8.71 -12.87
N THR A 15 -2.14 8.67 -14.17
CA THR A 15 -2.87 9.72 -14.90
C THR A 15 -4.34 9.36 -15.03
N LEU A 16 -5.22 10.14 -14.40
CA LEU A 16 -6.67 9.98 -14.56
C LEU A 16 -7.11 10.58 -15.91
N THR A 17 -7.70 9.76 -16.77
CA THR A 17 -8.33 10.19 -18.01
C THR A 17 -9.80 9.77 -18.03
N LYS A 18 -10.60 10.29 -18.98
CA LYS A 18 -12.00 9.86 -19.17
C LYS A 18 -12.13 8.38 -19.53
N GLU A 19 -11.07 7.81 -20.09
CA GLU A 19 -11.07 6.44 -20.65
C GLU A 19 -10.35 5.45 -19.72
N LYS A 20 -9.49 5.93 -18.82
CA LYS A 20 -8.66 5.07 -17.96
C LYS A 20 -8.56 5.60 -16.54
N THR A 21 -8.96 4.75 -15.59
CA THR A 21 -8.69 4.95 -14.17
C THR A 21 -7.38 4.26 -13.80
N PRO A 22 -6.42 4.96 -13.16
CA PRO A 22 -5.19 4.36 -12.66
C PRO A 22 -5.45 3.13 -11.81
N LEU A 23 -4.60 2.13 -11.91
CA LEU A 23 -4.75 0.87 -11.16
C LEU A 23 -4.90 1.12 -9.65
N MET A 24 -4.07 1.99 -9.07
CA MET A 24 -4.13 2.33 -7.65
C MET A 24 -5.45 2.95 -7.18
N LEU A 25 -6.22 3.54 -8.10
CA LEU A 25 -7.53 4.15 -7.80
C LEU A 25 -8.70 3.23 -8.12
N ARG A 26 -8.43 2.04 -8.65
CA ARG A 26 -9.49 1.05 -8.92
C ARG A 26 -9.99 0.45 -7.62
N PRO A 27 -11.31 0.30 -7.49
CA PRO A 27 -11.90 -0.19 -6.26
C PRO A 27 -11.73 -1.70 -6.12
N ILE A 28 -11.38 -2.14 -4.92
CA ILE A 28 -11.56 -3.49 -4.42
C ILE A 28 -12.52 -3.39 -3.25
N LEU A 29 -13.66 -4.10 -3.33
CA LEU A 29 -14.73 -4.02 -2.32
C LEU A 29 -15.08 -2.57 -1.94
N PHE A 30 -15.38 -1.75 -2.96
CA PHE A 30 -15.78 -0.35 -2.83
C PHE A 30 -14.69 0.61 -2.33
N CYS A 31 -13.48 0.11 -2.07
CA CYS A 31 -12.37 0.91 -1.55
C CYS A 31 -11.21 0.91 -2.58
N PRO A 32 -10.68 2.06 -3.01
CA PRO A 32 -9.52 2.12 -3.87
C PRO A 32 -8.31 1.38 -3.29
N ILE A 33 -7.51 0.74 -4.14
CA ILE A 33 -6.29 0.02 -3.71
C ILE A 33 -5.40 0.93 -2.87
N LEU A 34 -5.19 2.18 -3.28
CA LEU A 34 -4.38 3.16 -2.56
C LEU A 34 -4.90 3.39 -1.14
N THR A 35 -6.21 3.63 -1.00
CA THR A 35 -6.85 3.82 0.31
C THR A 35 -6.68 2.59 1.18
N TRP A 36 -6.98 1.42 0.64
CA TRP A 36 -6.84 0.17 1.38
C TRP A 36 -5.40 -0.06 1.85
N MET A 37 -4.43 0.13 0.95
CA MET A 37 -3.01 -0.03 1.27
C MET A 37 -2.54 0.88 2.40
N ILE A 38 -2.89 2.18 2.34
CA ILE A 38 -2.50 3.16 3.36
C ILE A 38 -3.18 2.87 4.69
N ASP A 39 -4.49 2.64 4.69
CA ASP A 39 -5.26 2.38 5.92
C ASP A 39 -4.76 1.12 6.64
N GLU A 40 -4.46 0.07 5.90
CA GLU A 40 -3.93 -1.17 6.49
C GLU A 40 -2.50 -0.99 7.01
N LEU A 41 -1.63 -0.28 6.29
CA LEU A 41 -0.28 0.03 6.77
C LEU A 41 -0.33 0.91 8.03
N MET A 42 -1.24 1.88 8.11
CA MET A 42 -1.49 2.65 9.34
C MET A 42 -1.96 1.74 10.48
N GLY A 43 -2.84 0.78 10.19
CA GLY A 43 -3.28 -0.22 11.16
C GLY A 43 -2.14 -1.12 11.68
N GLN A 44 -1.08 -1.32 10.89
CA GLN A 44 0.14 -2.04 11.26
C GLN A 44 1.17 -1.16 11.97
N GLY A 45 0.89 0.13 12.19
CA GLY A 45 1.74 1.06 12.93
C GLY A 45 2.64 1.96 12.08
N VAL A 46 2.47 1.99 10.75
CA VAL A 46 3.14 2.98 9.90
C VAL A 46 2.52 4.35 10.16
N GLU A 47 3.33 5.32 10.51
CA GLU A 47 2.88 6.67 10.86
C GLU A 47 3.11 7.68 9.72
N ARG A 48 4.17 7.49 8.91
CA ARG A 48 4.59 8.42 7.86
C ARG A 48 4.77 7.71 6.52
N PHE A 49 4.41 8.43 5.46
CA PHE A 49 4.46 7.92 4.09
C PHE A 49 5.20 8.90 3.17
N PHE A 50 6.20 8.42 2.45
CA PHE A 50 6.79 9.13 1.32
C PHE A 50 6.25 8.53 0.04
N ILE A 51 5.39 9.27 -0.68
CA ILE A 51 4.76 8.79 -1.90
C ILE A 51 5.52 9.32 -3.10
N VAL A 52 6.16 8.42 -3.83
CA VAL A 52 6.94 8.72 -5.03
C VAL A 52 6.08 8.53 -6.26
N SER A 53 5.85 9.59 -7.00
CA SER A 53 5.06 9.56 -8.24
C SER A 53 5.35 10.77 -9.14
N ASP A 54 4.78 10.78 -10.35
CA ASP A 54 4.72 12.00 -11.16
C ASP A 54 3.99 13.10 -10.36
N VAL A 55 4.50 14.33 -10.41
CA VAL A 55 3.94 15.48 -9.68
C VAL A 55 2.46 15.70 -10.02
N ARG A 56 2.06 15.44 -11.28
CA ARG A 56 0.67 15.55 -11.72
C ARG A 56 -0.28 14.56 -11.05
N ALA A 57 0.24 13.46 -10.52
CA ALA A 57 -0.54 12.45 -9.82
C ALA A 57 -0.85 12.83 -8.36
N HIS A 58 -0.13 13.77 -7.77
CA HIS A 58 -0.30 14.14 -6.36
C HIS A 58 -1.74 14.61 -6.05
N ASP A 59 -2.27 15.53 -6.86
CA ASP A 59 -3.64 16.02 -6.67
C ASP A 59 -4.71 14.96 -6.97
N VAL A 60 -4.40 14.02 -7.88
CA VAL A 60 -5.29 12.89 -8.19
C VAL A 60 -5.39 11.91 -7.03
N MET A 61 -4.30 11.68 -6.29
CA MET A 61 -4.25 10.75 -5.16
C MET A 61 -4.83 11.32 -3.86
N ARG A 62 -4.64 12.61 -3.62
CA ARG A 62 -4.98 13.29 -2.36
C ARG A 62 -6.38 12.95 -1.82
N PRO A 63 -7.47 12.92 -2.62
CA PRO A 63 -8.81 12.60 -2.13
C PRO A 63 -8.98 11.18 -1.60
N TYR A 64 -8.06 10.28 -1.93
CA TYR A 64 -8.11 8.85 -1.59
C TYR A 64 -7.23 8.48 -0.40
N ILE A 65 -6.57 9.47 0.21
CA ILE A 65 -5.67 9.28 1.34
C ILE A 65 -6.32 9.87 2.59
N SER A 66 -6.30 9.11 3.67
CA SER A 66 -6.83 9.56 4.97
C SER A 66 -6.13 10.85 5.44
N GLU A 67 -6.88 11.83 5.91
CA GLU A 67 -6.34 13.05 6.53
C GLU A 67 -5.47 12.77 7.77
N LYS A 68 -5.59 11.56 8.34
CA LYS A 68 -4.77 11.12 9.47
C LYS A 68 -3.38 10.63 9.06
N ALA A 69 -3.17 10.34 7.78
CA ALA A 69 -1.88 9.89 7.28
C ALA A 69 -0.93 11.08 7.11
N ASP A 70 0.26 10.99 7.70
CA ASP A 70 1.33 11.96 7.47
C ASP A 70 2.03 11.62 6.16
N VAL A 71 1.72 12.38 5.10
CA VAL A 71 2.16 12.12 3.74
C VAL A 71 3.04 13.22 3.21
N THR A 72 4.23 12.85 2.76
CA THR A 72 5.13 13.69 1.95
C THR A 72 5.18 13.16 0.52
N TYR A 73 4.79 13.99 -0.45
CA TYR A 73 4.91 13.65 -1.86
C TYR A 73 6.33 13.93 -2.37
N VAL A 74 6.85 13.01 -3.17
CA VAL A 74 8.20 13.03 -3.73
C VAL A 74 8.09 12.98 -5.25
N ASP A 75 8.76 13.90 -5.94
CA ASP A 75 8.82 13.91 -7.41
C ASP A 75 9.55 12.67 -7.93
N GLY A 76 8.84 11.83 -8.68
CA GLY A 76 9.39 10.61 -9.25
C GLY A 76 10.63 10.83 -10.11
N ALA A 77 10.70 11.96 -10.83
CA ALA A 77 11.86 12.32 -11.66
C ALA A 77 13.12 12.67 -10.84
N LYS A 78 12.95 13.06 -9.56
CA LYS A 78 14.03 13.49 -8.65
C LYS A 78 14.07 12.68 -7.36
N HIS A 79 13.36 11.54 -7.32
CA HIS A 79 13.15 10.78 -6.09
C HIS A 79 14.45 10.39 -5.37
N GLY A 80 15.53 10.11 -6.09
CA GLY A 80 16.80 9.75 -5.47
C GLY A 80 17.36 10.84 -4.57
N GLU A 81 17.39 12.09 -5.04
CA GLU A 81 17.87 13.23 -4.26
C GLU A 81 16.92 13.61 -3.13
N GLU A 82 15.61 13.60 -3.40
CA GLU A 82 14.59 13.98 -2.42
C GLU A 82 14.50 12.95 -1.29
N LEU A 83 14.42 11.65 -1.63
CA LEU A 83 14.41 10.60 -0.63
C LEU A 83 15.69 10.57 0.21
N LEU A 84 16.86 10.84 -0.42
CA LEU A 84 18.11 10.93 0.32
C LEU A 84 18.09 12.03 1.37
N LYS A 85 17.47 13.18 1.07
CA LYS A 85 17.31 14.28 2.03
C LYS A 85 16.33 13.91 3.14
N LEU A 86 15.19 13.30 2.79
CA LEU A 86 14.14 12.90 3.73
C LEU A 86 14.59 11.76 4.66
N LEU A 87 15.30 10.78 4.13
CA LEU A 87 15.80 9.63 4.91
C LEU A 87 17.05 9.94 5.71
N LYS A 88 17.73 11.07 5.44
CA LYS A 88 18.93 11.47 6.17
C LYS A 88 18.59 11.83 7.61
N GLY A 89 19.04 11.00 8.54
CA GLY A 89 18.77 11.18 9.97
C GLY A 89 17.66 10.28 10.52
N GLU A 90 16.92 9.62 9.64
CA GLU A 90 15.97 8.58 10.05
C GLU A 90 16.72 7.38 10.66
N LYS A 91 16.10 6.78 11.67
CA LYS A 91 16.63 5.62 12.38
C LYS A 91 15.66 4.46 12.27
N GLY A 92 16.20 3.25 12.17
CA GLY A 92 15.40 2.03 12.09
C GLY A 92 15.02 1.63 10.67
N SER A 93 14.04 0.75 10.57
CA SER A 93 13.64 0.15 9.30
C SER A 93 12.62 1.02 8.56
N VAL A 94 12.78 1.08 7.26
CA VAL A 94 11.88 1.72 6.30
C VAL A 94 11.21 0.62 5.47
N LEU A 95 9.89 0.68 5.34
CA LEU A 95 9.15 -0.20 4.44
C LEU A 95 9.17 0.40 3.04
N ILE A 96 9.64 -0.36 2.07
CA ILE A 96 9.65 0.04 0.66
C ILE A 96 8.58 -0.77 -0.06
N VAL A 97 7.66 -0.08 -0.72
CA VAL A 97 6.54 -0.66 -1.45
C VAL A 97 6.63 -0.25 -2.91
N ASN A 98 6.73 -1.22 -3.81
CA ASN A 98 6.82 -1.00 -5.25
C ASN A 98 5.51 -1.36 -5.94
N GLY A 99 4.81 -0.35 -6.45
CA GLY A 99 3.57 -0.52 -7.19
C GLY A 99 2.34 -0.78 -6.31
N ALA A 100 1.29 -1.29 -6.94
CA ALA A 100 0.05 -1.63 -6.27
C ALA A 100 0.19 -2.95 -5.52
N VAL A 101 -0.06 -2.92 -4.22
CA VAL A 101 -0.06 -4.10 -3.36
C VAL A 101 -1.24 -4.07 -2.39
N LEU A 102 -1.74 -5.24 -2.03
CA LEU A 102 -2.80 -5.40 -1.05
C LEU A 102 -2.29 -6.19 0.14
N PRO A 103 -2.46 -5.71 1.36
CA PRO A 103 -2.01 -6.38 2.58
C PRO A 103 -2.99 -7.48 3.00
N VAL A 104 -3.13 -8.52 2.19
CA VAL A 104 -4.10 -9.62 2.40
C VAL A 104 -3.52 -10.86 3.08
N GLY A 105 -2.26 -10.83 3.50
CA GLY A 105 -1.68 -11.87 4.34
C GLY A 105 -1.15 -13.11 3.62
N VAL A 106 -1.09 -13.13 2.29
CA VAL A 106 -0.85 -14.38 1.54
C VAL A 106 0.51 -14.45 0.85
N PHE A 107 1.02 -13.37 0.30
CA PHE A 107 2.18 -13.42 -0.58
C PHE A 107 3.11 -12.20 -0.43
N SER A 108 4.38 -12.35 -0.85
CA SER A 108 5.27 -11.19 -1.04
C SER A 108 6.38 -11.53 -2.01
N GLY A 109 6.17 -11.22 -3.24
CA GLY A 109 7.12 -11.46 -4.34
C GLY A 109 8.17 -10.38 -4.52
N GLY A 110 8.76 -9.83 -3.44
CA GLY A 110 9.78 -8.77 -3.55
C GLY A 110 9.23 -7.37 -3.88
N ALA A 111 7.91 -7.21 -4.08
CA ALA A 111 7.28 -5.91 -4.26
C ALA A 111 7.33 -5.05 -2.97
N VAL A 112 7.38 -5.71 -1.81
CA VAL A 112 7.48 -5.06 -0.51
C VAL A 112 8.66 -5.62 0.26
N TYR A 113 9.52 -4.74 0.74
CA TYR A 113 10.66 -5.11 1.57
C TYR A 113 10.94 -4.06 2.65
N SER A 114 11.61 -4.50 3.71
CA SER A 114 12.07 -3.66 4.79
C SER A 114 13.59 -3.54 4.74
N ALA A 115 14.12 -2.35 4.94
CA ALA A 115 15.55 -2.12 5.02
C ALA A 115 15.89 -1.02 6.02
N ASP A 116 17.10 -1.04 6.60
CA ASP A 116 17.58 0.04 7.44
C ASP A 116 17.71 1.36 6.67
N ALA A 117 17.30 2.47 7.26
CA ALA A 117 17.31 3.78 6.62
C ALA A 117 18.72 4.21 6.15
N LYS A 118 19.78 3.82 6.85
CA LYS A 118 21.16 4.14 6.44
C LYS A 118 21.57 3.34 5.22
N GLU A 119 21.15 2.07 5.12
CA GLU A 119 21.42 1.25 3.94
C GLU A 119 20.62 1.76 2.73
N CYS A 120 19.37 2.20 2.93
CA CYS A 120 18.61 2.92 1.91
C CYS A 120 19.35 4.16 1.40
N CYS A 121 19.90 4.97 2.31
CA CYS A 121 20.69 6.15 1.95
C CYS A 121 21.97 5.81 1.19
N LYS A 122 22.62 4.66 1.45
CA LYS A 122 23.80 4.23 0.68
C LYS A 122 23.42 3.92 -0.78
N VAL A 123 22.38 3.11 -0.97
CA VAL A 123 21.88 2.77 -2.32
C VAL A 123 21.51 4.02 -3.11
N LEU A 124 20.79 4.96 -2.49
CA LEU A 124 20.42 6.23 -3.12
C LEU A 124 21.63 7.09 -3.49
N LYS A 125 22.70 7.10 -2.67
CA LYS A 125 23.95 7.82 -2.98
C LYS A 125 24.74 7.18 -4.12
N GLU A 126 24.78 5.84 -4.17
CA GLU A 126 25.57 5.11 -5.15
C GLU A 126 24.89 5.06 -6.52
N HIS A 127 23.57 4.94 -6.54
CA HIS A 127 22.81 4.68 -7.78
C HIS A 127 21.84 5.81 -8.17
N GLY A 128 21.61 6.79 -7.30
CA GLY A 128 20.63 7.85 -7.53
C GLY A 128 19.17 7.39 -7.46
N ALA A 129 18.93 6.10 -7.23
CA ALA A 129 17.61 5.47 -7.15
C ALA A 129 17.70 4.15 -6.36
N PHE A 130 16.56 3.54 -6.03
CA PHE A 130 16.49 2.17 -5.53
C PHE A 130 16.67 1.15 -6.67
N ALA A 131 17.82 1.19 -7.33
CA ALA A 131 18.17 0.27 -8.42
C ALA A 131 18.56 -1.14 -7.92
N ALA A 132 18.83 -1.29 -6.61
CA ALA A 132 19.17 -2.55 -5.97
C ALA A 132 18.57 -2.61 -4.57
N PHE A 133 18.40 -3.83 -4.05
CA PHE A 133 18.00 -4.00 -2.64
C PHE A 133 19.11 -3.49 -1.72
N PRO A 134 18.78 -2.67 -0.71
CA PRO A 134 19.73 -2.28 0.33
C PRO A 134 20.30 -3.51 1.05
N ALA A 135 21.54 -3.41 1.55
CA ALA A 135 22.16 -4.50 2.30
C ALA A 135 21.31 -4.86 3.53
N GLY A 136 21.10 -6.16 3.75
CA GLY A 136 20.26 -6.64 4.85
C GLY A 136 18.75 -6.39 4.66
N ALA A 137 18.30 -6.02 3.45
CA ALA A 137 16.87 -5.91 3.17
C ALA A 137 16.15 -7.25 3.34
N GLU A 138 15.00 -7.22 4.00
CA GLU A 138 14.16 -8.39 4.22
C GLU A 138 12.85 -8.24 3.46
N ILE A 139 12.47 -9.25 2.68
CA ILE A 139 11.18 -9.25 1.98
C ILE A 139 10.06 -9.32 3.01
N ALA A 140 9.18 -8.31 2.97
CA ALA A 140 8.01 -8.27 3.83
C ALA A 140 6.96 -9.29 3.34
N LYS A 141 6.37 -10.04 4.27
CA LYS A 141 5.34 -11.03 3.96
C LYS A 141 3.95 -10.44 4.15
N GLY A 142 2.97 -11.01 3.49
CA GLY A 142 1.58 -10.64 3.69
C GLY A 142 1.02 -9.65 2.68
N PHE A 143 1.73 -9.38 1.61
CA PHE A 143 1.31 -8.46 0.55
C PHE A 143 1.08 -9.21 -0.76
N LEU A 144 -0.01 -8.90 -1.44
CA LEU A 144 -0.34 -9.39 -2.78
C LEU A 144 -0.09 -8.27 -3.79
N PRO A 145 0.88 -8.42 -4.70
CA PRO A 145 1.03 -7.49 -5.81
C PRO A 145 -0.18 -7.57 -6.74
N VAL A 146 -0.56 -6.42 -7.32
CA VAL A 146 -1.63 -6.30 -8.32
C VAL A 146 -1.07 -5.50 -9.48
N GLY A 147 -0.81 -6.15 -10.62
CA GLY A 147 -0.22 -5.52 -11.80
C GLY A 147 -1.18 -5.46 -13.00
N ASP A 148 -2.20 -6.30 -13.03
CA ASP A 148 -3.13 -6.39 -14.15
C ASP A 148 -4.57 -6.69 -13.74
N GLU A 149 -5.45 -6.84 -14.74
CA GLU A 149 -6.88 -7.09 -14.55
C GLU A 149 -7.19 -8.48 -13.98
N GLU A 150 -6.39 -9.47 -14.28
CA GLU A 150 -6.58 -10.84 -13.80
C GLU A 150 -6.17 -10.93 -12.33
N GLU A 151 -5.05 -10.33 -11.98
CA GLU A 151 -4.58 -10.20 -10.61
C GLU A 151 -5.56 -9.36 -9.78
N LEU A 152 -6.12 -8.28 -10.35
CA LEU A 152 -7.16 -7.48 -9.69
C LEU A 152 -8.41 -8.30 -9.35
N ARG A 153 -8.88 -9.14 -10.29
CA ARG A 153 -10.03 -10.03 -10.04
C ARG A 153 -9.75 -11.06 -8.96
N SER A 154 -8.57 -11.67 -9.02
CA SER A 154 -8.14 -12.63 -8.00
C SER A 154 -8.02 -11.96 -6.62
N ALA A 155 -7.49 -10.75 -6.58
CA ALA A 155 -7.37 -9.93 -5.38
C ALA A 155 -8.74 -9.60 -4.77
N GLN A 156 -9.76 -9.31 -5.59
CA GLN A 156 -11.12 -9.05 -5.09
C GLN A 156 -11.69 -10.25 -4.31
N ASP A 157 -11.51 -11.46 -4.81
CA ASP A 157 -11.98 -12.68 -4.13
C ASP A 157 -11.24 -12.91 -2.81
N MET A 158 -9.93 -12.70 -2.79
CA MET A 158 -9.14 -12.84 -1.58
C MET A 158 -9.52 -11.80 -0.53
N CYS A 159 -9.70 -10.55 -0.93
CA CYS A 159 -10.13 -9.47 -0.04
C CYS A 159 -11.54 -9.72 0.50
N ARG A 160 -12.47 -10.18 -0.34
CA ARG A 160 -13.83 -10.55 0.08
C ARG A 160 -13.82 -11.59 1.19
N ARG A 161 -13.04 -12.66 1.01
CA ARG A 161 -12.89 -13.72 2.04
C ARG A 161 -12.28 -13.14 3.31
N LYS A 162 -11.19 -12.39 3.22
CA LYS A 162 -10.54 -11.75 4.39
C LYS A 162 -11.53 -10.89 5.19
N ILE A 163 -12.36 -10.09 4.51
CA ILE A 163 -13.35 -9.24 5.18
C ILE A 163 -14.48 -10.08 5.80
N ALA A 164 -14.96 -11.10 5.10
CA ALA A 164 -15.95 -12.03 5.67
C ALA A 164 -15.42 -12.73 6.93
N ASP A 165 -14.19 -13.25 6.87
CA ASP A 165 -13.53 -13.91 8.02
C ASP A 165 -13.35 -12.95 9.21
N LYS A 166 -13.00 -11.69 8.95
CA LYS A 166 -12.91 -10.65 9.98
C LYS A 166 -14.26 -10.46 10.70
N HIS A 167 -15.36 -10.41 9.95
CA HIS A 167 -16.70 -10.25 10.53
C HIS A 167 -17.18 -11.54 11.23
N PHE A 168 -16.88 -12.71 10.70
CA PHE A 168 -17.14 -13.97 11.41
C PHE A 168 -16.43 -14.02 12.77
N ALA A 169 -15.15 -13.65 12.81
CA ALA A 169 -14.37 -13.57 14.05
C ALA A 169 -14.94 -12.55 15.04
N ALA A 170 -15.62 -11.49 14.54
CA ALA A 170 -16.32 -10.50 15.35
C ALA A 170 -17.74 -10.92 15.77
N GLY A 171 -18.19 -12.14 15.46
CA GLY A 171 -19.50 -12.69 15.86
C GLY A 171 -20.65 -12.28 14.92
N VAL A 172 -20.36 -11.90 13.68
CA VAL A 172 -21.37 -11.68 12.64
C VAL A 172 -21.66 -12.99 11.92
N SER A 173 -22.92 -13.29 11.62
CA SER A 173 -23.31 -14.43 10.77
C SER A 173 -23.54 -13.95 9.35
N ILE A 174 -22.86 -14.56 8.37
CA ILE A 174 -23.04 -14.26 6.94
C ILE A 174 -23.62 -15.49 6.27
N MET A 175 -24.86 -15.39 5.74
CA MET A 175 -25.57 -16.55 5.18
C MET A 175 -24.95 -17.05 3.86
N ASP A 176 -24.49 -16.14 3.01
CA ASP A 176 -23.81 -16.47 1.76
C ASP A 176 -22.50 -15.66 1.62
N PRO A 177 -21.41 -16.11 2.26
CA PRO A 177 -20.15 -15.39 2.24
C PRO A 177 -19.51 -15.32 0.84
N ASN A 178 -19.91 -16.18 -0.09
CA ASN A 178 -19.38 -16.18 -1.45
C ASN A 178 -19.99 -15.08 -2.32
N ASN A 179 -21.19 -14.62 -2.00
CA ASN A 179 -21.87 -13.54 -2.74
C ASN A 179 -22.10 -12.28 -1.90
N THR A 180 -21.51 -12.22 -0.70
CA THR A 180 -21.57 -11.02 0.16
C THR A 180 -20.33 -10.16 -0.04
N TYR A 181 -20.56 -8.88 -0.35
CA TYR A 181 -19.52 -7.87 -0.54
C TYR A 181 -19.68 -6.79 0.53
N ILE A 182 -18.67 -6.66 1.39
CA ILE A 182 -18.65 -5.71 2.51
C ILE A 182 -17.49 -4.75 2.29
N ASP A 183 -17.75 -3.45 2.37
CA ASP A 183 -16.70 -2.43 2.34
C ASP A 183 -15.75 -2.64 3.55
N PRO A 184 -14.44 -2.67 3.37
CA PRO A 184 -13.47 -2.92 4.44
C PRO A 184 -13.53 -1.92 5.59
N ARG A 185 -14.11 -0.73 5.35
CA ARG A 185 -14.28 0.34 6.34
C ARG A 185 -15.54 0.18 7.20
N VAL A 186 -16.45 -0.73 6.84
CA VAL A 186 -17.69 -0.94 7.58
C VAL A 186 -17.43 -1.73 8.86
N THR A 187 -18.06 -1.32 9.93
CA THR A 187 -18.12 -2.05 11.20
C THR A 187 -19.51 -2.63 11.39
N ILE A 188 -19.60 -3.93 11.67
CA ILE A 188 -20.85 -4.66 11.89
C ILE A 188 -20.81 -5.21 13.30
N GLY A 189 -21.89 -4.97 14.07
CA GLY A 189 -22.00 -5.43 15.44
C GLY A 189 -22.13 -6.96 15.55
N SER A 190 -21.60 -7.53 16.64
CA SER A 190 -21.76 -8.95 16.97
C SER A 190 -23.25 -9.33 17.09
N GLY A 191 -23.60 -10.53 16.64
CA GLY A 191 -24.96 -11.04 16.60
C GLY A 191 -25.79 -10.58 15.38
N THR A 192 -25.23 -9.72 14.50
CA THR A 192 -25.87 -9.38 13.22
C THR A 192 -25.86 -10.59 12.29
N VAL A 193 -26.95 -10.75 11.52
CA VAL A 193 -27.07 -11.73 10.43
C VAL A 193 -27.23 -11.00 9.11
N ILE A 194 -26.42 -11.36 8.11
CA ILE A 194 -26.41 -10.79 6.75
C ILE A 194 -26.72 -11.89 5.74
#